data_93ecc090cbc27079e669005ea86e6d7f
#
_entry.id   93ecc090cbc27079e669005ea86e6d7f
#
_cell.length_a   1.000
_cell.length_b   1.000
_cell.length_c   1.000
_cell.angle_alpha   90.00
_cell.angle_beta   90.00
_cell.angle_gamma   90.00
#
_symmetry.space_group_name_H-M   'P 1'
#
loop_
_entity.id
_entity.type
_entity.pdbx_description
1 polymer ?
#
loop_
_entity_poly.entity_id
_entity_poly.type
_entity_poly.pdbx_seq_one_letter_code
_entity_poly.pdbx_strand_id
1 'polypeptide(L)'
;MDFVGRKREIAAVMQSLKRCRNIVVTGRFGVGRSRLIKHISKLYSDAWQFLFADFSRPASQSCNDLVHQLIPHRGSSRRNRYTRMMYAKDILFGKKLAAHLPRVVVLDNIGKISHQKLAFIRDMRFDSELLFIAIAESFLSETDLFRLRSVLYPSDLLTLHNLGKPATAAFFRYASQRKKLDWDENFIKMLAASTEGYPLLMKERLQREVGLPSKPKKLPRWSGIWRG
;
A
#
# COMPACT_ATOMS: atom_id res chain seq x y z
N MET A 1 -15.06 -3.52 6.78
CA MET A 1 -14.51 -4.83 7.20
C MET A 1 -13.28 -4.52 8.01
N ASP A 2 -13.32 -4.82 9.30
CA ASP A 2 -12.24 -4.47 10.20
C ASP A 2 -10.98 -5.29 9.89
N PHE A 3 -9.85 -4.77 10.31
CA PHE A 3 -8.56 -5.37 10.06
C PHE A 3 -8.26 -6.39 11.17
N VAL A 4 -7.96 -7.64 10.79
CA VAL A 4 -7.70 -8.72 11.76
C VAL A 4 -6.28 -9.22 11.61
N GLY A 5 -5.61 -9.39 12.74
CA GLY A 5 -4.22 -9.87 12.79
C GLY A 5 -3.18 -8.79 12.46
N ARG A 6 -1.98 -9.22 12.10
CA ARG A 6 -0.86 -8.35 11.66
C ARG A 6 -0.29 -7.40 12.73
N LYS A 7 -0.49 -7.70 14.01
CA LYS A 7 0.05 -6.85 15.09
C LYS A 7 1.57 -6.68 15.01
N ARG A 8 2.29 -7.76 14.65
CA ARG A 8 3.76 -7.74 14.50
C ARG A 8 4.18 -6.86 13.32
N GLU A 9 3.51 -6.99 12.19
CA GLU A 9 3.81 -6.22 10.98
C GLU A 9 3.47 -4.72 11.18
N ILE A 10 2.36 -4.41 11.85
CA ILE A 10 2.02 -3.03 12.24
C ILE A 10 3.13 -2.45 13.13
N ALA A 11 3.55 -3.20 14.16
CA ALA A 11 4.60 -2.77 15.07
C ALA A 11 5.94 -2.55 14.33
N ALA A 12 6.30 -3.45 13.39
CA ALA A 12 7.51 -3.32 12.58
C ALA A 12 7.50 -2.06 11.71
N VAL A 13 6.37 -1.77 11.03
CA VAL A 13 6.23 -0.55 10.23
C VAL A 13 6.39 0.68 11.11
N MET A 14 5.70 0.74 12.24
CA MET A 14 5.78 1.90 13.12
C MET A 14 7.15 2.07 13.77
N GLN A 15 7.84 0.97 14.08
CA GLN A 15 9.20 1.01 14.60
C GLN A 15 10.19 1.57 13.57
N SER A 16 10.07 1.18 12.31
CA SER A 16 10.91 1.74 11.23
C SER A 16 10.66 3.23 11.05
N LEU A 17 9.40 3.67 10.99
CA LEU A 17 9.06 5.09 10.87
C LEU A 17 9.59 5.91 12.03
N LYS A 18 9.46 5.44 13.29
CA LYS A 18 10.00 6.09 14.47
C LYS A 18 11.53 6.21 14.48
N ARG A 19 12.22 5.30 13.78
CA ARG A 19 13.68 5.32 13.57
C ARG A 19 14.10 6.11 12.34
N CYS A 20 13.19 6.87 11.72
CA CYS A 20 13.42 7.62 10.48
C CYS A 20 13.95 6.73 9.34
N ARG A 21 13.45 5.49 9.23
CA ARG A 21 13.81 4.55 8.19
C ARG A 21 12.66 4.34 7.22
N ASN A 22 12.97 4.34 5.94
CA ASN A 22 12.02 3.99 4.89
C ASN A 22 11.67 2.50 4.94
N ILE A 23 10.59 2.09 4.30
CA ILE A 23 10.14 0.70 4.32
C ILE A 23 9.77 0.25 2.92
N VAL A 24 10.25 -0.93 2.54
CA VAL A 24 9.77 -1.63 1.36
C VAL A 24 8.93 -2.83 1.80
N VAL A 25 7.66 -2.84 1.40
CA VAL A 25 6.71 -3.90 1.73
C VAL A 25 6.54 -4.81 0.53
N THR A 26 6.85 -6.08 0.68
CA THR A 26 6.71 -7.12 -0.35
C THR A 26 5.76 -8.23 0.09
N GLY A 27 5.53 -9.20 -0.77
CA GLY A 27 4.72 -10.37 -0.49
C GLY A 27 3.83 -10.76 -1.66
N ARG A 28 3.25 -11.97 -1.59
CA ARG A 28 2.40 -12.53 -2.64
C ARG A 28 1.22 -11.58 -2.97
N PHE A 29 0.81 -11.56 -4.24
CA PHE A 29 -0.40 -10.86 -4.66
C PHE A 29 -1.59 -11.27 -3.77
N GLY A 30 -2.41 -10.32 -3.35
CA GLY A 30 -3.58 -10.63 -2.52
C GLY A 30 -3.32 -10.87 -1.02
N VAL A 31 -2.06 -10.85 -0.56
CA VAL A 31 -1.69 -11.03 0.86
C VAL A 31 -2.08 -9.85 1.76
N GLY A 32 -2.47 -8.72 1.18
CA GLY A 32 -3.02 -7.56 1.89
C GLY A 32 -2.02 -6.43 2.19
N ARG A 33 -0.96 -6.27 1.40
CA ARG A 33 0.06 -5.21 1.55
C ARG A 33 -0.55 -3.80 1.65
N SER A 34 -1.25 -3.35 0.60
CA SER A 34 -1.88 -2.02 0.56
C SER A 34 -2.95 -1.85 1.64
N ARG A 35 -3.66 -2.94 2.00
CA ARG A 35 -4.65 -2.91 3.07
C ARG A 35 -4.01 -2.71 4.44
N LEU A 36 -2.85 -3.34 4.70
CA LEU A 36 -2.07 -3.13 5.92
C LEU A 36 -1.70 -1.65 6.06
N ILE A 37 -1.11 -1.05 5.04
CA ILE A 37 -0.67 0.35 5.10
C ILE A 37 -1.85 1.32 5.21
N LYS A 38 -2.96 1.07 4.51
CA LYS A 38 -4.21 1.84 4.67
C LYS A 38 -4.83 1.68 6.06
N HIS A 39 -4.64 0.54 6.72
CA HIS A 39 -5.07 0.37 8.10
C HIS A 39 -4.18 1.16 9.06
N ILE A 40 -2.86 1.08 8.91
CA ILE A 40 -1.88 1.85 9.69
C ILE A 40 -2.14 3.35 9.54
N SER A 41 -2.37 3.85 8.33
CA SER A 41 -2.62 5.27 8.10
C SER A 41 -3.86 5.80 8.82
N LYS A 42 -4.88 4.95 8.99
CA LYS A 42 -6.07 5.31 9.79
C LYS A 42 -5.82 5.24 11.28
N LEU A 43 -5.06 4.23 11.72
CA LEU A 43 -4.79 4.00 13.14
C LEU A 43 -3.88 5.07 13.74
N TYR A 44 -3.00 5.67 12.92
CA TYR A 44 -2.01 6.65 13.34
C TYR A 44 -2.18 8.01 12.65
N SER A 45 -3.40 8.34 12.22
CA SER A 45 -3.72 9.61 11.56
C SER A 45 -3.42 10.84 12.41
N ASP A 46 -3.50 10.72 13.73
CA ASP A 46 -3.25 11.82 14.66
C ASP A 46 -1.76 12.10 14.89
N ALA A 47 -0.90 11.12 14.56
CA ALA A 47 0.55 11.21 14.76
C ALA A 47 1.34 11.35 13.45
N TRP A 48 0.76 10.94 12.31
CA TRP A 48 1.43 10.87 11.01
C TRP A 48 0.49 11.25 9.87
N GLN A 49 0.98 12.05 8.92
CA GLN A 49 0.27 12.34 7.69
C GLN A 49 0.72 11.38 6.58
N PHE A 50 -0.18 10.48 6.13
CA PHE A 50 0.10 9.55 5.04
C PHE A 50 -0.44 10.09 3.72
N LEU A 51 0.44 10.15 2.70
CA LEU A 51 0.13 10.60 1.34
C LEU A 51 0.27 9.41 0.40
N PHE A 52 -0.77 9.07 -0.36
CA PHE A 52 -0.81 7.90 -1.22
C PHE A 52 -0.62 8.24 -2.69
N ALA A 53 0.30 7.57 -3.37
CA ALA A 53 0.49 7.66 -4.81
C ALA A 53 0.45 6.28 -5.45
N ASP A 54 -0.33 6.14 -6.53
CA ASP A 54 -0.38 4.92 -7.34
C ASP A 54 0.81 4.90 -8.30
N PHE A 55 1.80 4.08 -7.97
CA PHE A 55 3.05 3.96 -8.73
C PHE A 55 2.96 2.98 -9.91
N SER A 56 1.79 2.41 -10.19
CA SER A 56 1.51 1.78 -11.48
C SER A 56 1.43 2.82 -12.61
N ARG A 57 1.10 4.09 -12.27
CA ARG A 57 0.95 5.21 -13.18
C ARG A 57 2.29 5.90 -13.49
N PRO A 58 2.35 6.75 -14.56
CA PRO A 58 3.50 7.60 -14.82
C PRO A 58 3.86 8.52 -13.63
N ALA A 59 5.14 8.82 -13.44
CA ALA A 59 5.63 9.65 -12.33
C ALA A 59 4.91 11.02 -12.23
N SER A 60 4.56 11.63 -13.37
CA SER A 60 3.81 12.89 -13.40
C SER A 60 2.39 12.80 -12.82
N GLN A 61 1.72 11.64 -12.98
CA GLN A 61 0.40 11.41 -12.38
C GLN A 61 0.51 11.13 -10.89
N SER A 62 1.47 10.31 -10.48
CA SER A 62 1.74 10.05 -9.06
C SER A 62 2.08 11.36 -8.32
N CYS A 63 2.80 12.27 -8.97
CA CYS A 63 3.08 13.61 -8.46
C CYS A 63 1.80 14.44 -8.27
N ASN A 64 0.91 14.44 -9.26
CA ASN A 64 -0.39 15.13 -9.15
C ASN A 64 -1.24 14.56 -8.01
N ASP A 65 -1.28 13.25 -7.84
CA ASP A 65 -2.04 12.60 -6.76
C ASP A 65 -1.57 13.09 -5.37
N LEU A 66 -0.26 13.26 -5.18
CA LEU A 66 0.31 13.79 -3.94
C LEU A 66 -0.06 15.27 -3.72
N VAL A 67 0.04 16.09 -4.77
CA VAL A 67 -0.34 17.52 -4.70
C VAL A 67 -1.81 17.69 -4.34
N HIS A 68 -2.71 16.91 -4.96
CA HIS A 68 -4.14 16.99 -4.67
C HIS A 68 -4.49 16.60 -3.23
N GLN A 69 -3.74 15.69 -2.62
CA GLN A 69 -3.94 15.34 -1.21
C GLN A 69 -3.50 16.46 -0.26
N LEU A 70 -2.52 17.28 -0.67
CA LEU A 70 -2.04 18.40 0.12
C LEU A 70 -2.85 19.69 -0.11
N ILE A 71 -3.33 19.90 -1.33
CA ILE A 71 -4.12 21.09 -1.71
C ILE A 71 -5.34 20.67 -2.54
N PRO A 72 -6.42 20.21 -1.89
CA PRO A 72 -7.61 19.67 -2.57
C PRO A 72 -8.33 20.66 -3.50
N HIS A 73 -8.28 21.94 -3.21
CA HIS A 73 -9.08 22.97 -3.90
C HIS A 73 -8.39 23.66 -5.07
N ARG A 74 -7.23 23.18 -5.50
CA ARG A 74 -6.52 23.81 -6.60
C ARG A 74 -6.94 23.23 -7.94
N GLY A 75 -7.56 24.07 -8.78
CA GLY A 75 -7.95 23.73 -10.14
C GLY A 75 -6.77 23.21 -10.97
N SER A 76 -7.03 22.27 -11.89
CA SER A 76 -6.06 21.69 -12.79
C SER A 76 -5.49 22.75 -13.74
N SER A 77 -4.46 23.46 -13.33
CA SER A 77 -3.71 24.33 -14.22
C SER A 77 -2.98 23.48 -15.26
N ARG A 78 -3.17 23.77 -16.54
CA ARG A 78 -2.46 23.15 -17.69
C ARG A 78 -0.96 23.51 -17.71
N ARG A 79 -0.27 23.39 -16.60
CA ARG A 79 1.16 23.65 -16.54
C ARG A 79 1.98 22.51 -17.17
N ASN A 80 3.10 22.86 -17.80
CA ASN A 80 4.03 21.94 -18.40
C ASN A 80 4.50 20.86 -17.38
N ARG A 81 4.82 19.64 -17.84
CA ARG A 81 5.22 18.48 -17.02
C ARG A 81 6.32 18.81 -15.99
N TYR A 82 7.32 19.58 -16.43
CA TYR A 82 8.44 20.02 -15.58
C TYR A 82 7.96 20.97 -14.46
N THR A 83 7.12 21.94 -14.80
CA THR A 83 6.59 22.92 -13.84
C THR A 83 5.69 22.26 -12.79
N ARG A 84 4.99 21.17 -13.15
CA ARG A 84 4.17 20.41 -12.19
C ARG A 84 5.02 19.65 -11.17
N MET A 85 6.12 19.05 -11.60
CA MET A 85 7.03 18.32 -10.73
C MET A 85 7.79 19.25 -9.79
N MET A 86 8.29 20.39 -10.28
CA MET A 86 8.92 21.44 -9.46
C MET A 86 7.92 22.02 -8.46
N TYR A 87 6.71 22.28 -8.90
CA TYR A 87 5.66 22.80 -8.06
C TYR A 87 5.20 21.82 -6.97
N ALA A 88 5.16 20.52 -7.29
CA ALA A 88 4.90 19.48 -6.28
C ALA A 88 6.03 19.41 -5.24
N LYS A 89 7.28 19.60 -5.68
CA LYS A 89 8.41 19.73 -4.77
C LYS A 89 8.22 20.93 -3.84
N ASP A 90 7.93 22.12 -4.37
CA ASP A 90 7.73 23.33 -3.57
C ASP A 90 6.61 23.16 -2.53
N ILE A 91 5.56 22.41 -2.87
CA ILE A 91 4.47 22.11 -1.93
C ILE A 91 4.86 21.03 -0.92
N LEU A 92 5.50 19.96 -1.37
CA LEU A 92 5.94 18.88 -0.48
C LEU A 92 7.04 19.34 0.49
N PHE A 93 7.90 20.26 0.04
CA PHE A 93 9.06 20.78 0.77
C PHE A 93 8.83 22.17 1.37
N GLY A 94 7.81 22.90 0.91
CA GLY A 94 7.54 24.25 1.36
C GLY A 94 7.21 24.28 2.85
N LYS A 95 8.03 24.98 3.62
CA LYS A 95 7.81 25.31 5.05
C LYS A 95 6.47 26.02 5.31
N LYS A 96 5.76 26.43 4.24
CA LYS A 96 4.49 27.16 4.30
C LYS A 96 3.25 26.28 4.52
N LEU A 97 3.33 24.96 4.30
CA LEU A 97 2.27 24.10 4.81
C LEU A 97 2.59 23.83 6.28
N ALA A 98 1.84 24.45 7.15
CA ALA A 98 1.88 24.22 8.60
C ALA A 98 1.40 22.79 8.93
N ALA A 99 2.14 21.79 8.44
CA ALA A 99 1.94 20.41 8.82
C ALA A 99 2.66 20.19 10.14
N HIS A 100 1.92 20.15 11.21
CA HIS A 100 2.43 19.80 12.53
C HIS A 100 2.84 18.31 12.64
N LEU A 101 2.48 17.48 11.62
CA LEU A 101 2.71 16.04 11.64
C LEU A 101 3.79 15.61 10.64
N PRO A 102 4.67 14.66 11.02
CA PRO A 102 5.62 14.06 10.09
C PRO A 102 4.88 13.36 8.95
N ARG A 103 5.44 13.45 7.73
CA ARG A 103 4.81 12.96 6.50
C ARG A 103 5.41 11.64 6.04
N VAL A 104 4.53 10.74 5.62
CA VAL A 104 4.88 9.46 5.02
C VAL A 104 4.29 9.36 3.62
N VAL A 105 5.12 9.23 2.61
CA VAL A 105 4.69 9.01 1.22
C VAL A 105 4.57 7.51 0.97
N VAL A 106 3.38 7.05 0.63
CA VAL A 106 3.10 5.65 0.30
C VAL A 106 3.06 5.50 -1.22
N LEU A 107 4.04 4.79 -1.76
CA LEU A 107 4.14 4.44 -3.18
C LEU A 107 3.53 3.05 -3.36
N ASP A 108 2.29 2.97 -3.85
CA ASP A 108 1.56 1.71 -4.01
C ASP A 108 1.69 1.15 -5.44
N ASN A 109 1.51 -0.17 -5.62
CA ASN A 109 1.49 -0.87 -6.91
C ASN A 109 2.81 -0.76 -7.71
N ILE A 110 3.97 -0.93 -7.07
CA ILE A 110 5.27 -0.89 -7.77
C ILE A 110 5.52 -2.24 -8.45
N GLY A 111 5.10 -2.38 -9.72
CA GLY A 111 5.34 -3.59 -10.54
C GLY A 111 6.53 -3.46 -11.48
N LYS A 112 6.96 -2.23 -11.79
CA LYS A 112 8.14 -1.89 -12.57
C LYS A 112 8.64 -0.52 -12.17
N ILE A 113 9.96 -0.34 -12.14
CA ILE A 113 10.52 0.94 -11.77
C ILE A 113 11.36 1.50 -12.92
N SER A 114 10.95 2.67 -13.44
CA SER A 114 11.68 3.38 -14.50
C SER A 114 12.69 4.35 -13.89
N HIS A 115 13.68 4.80 -14.69
CA HIS A 115 14.61 5.86 -14.30
C HIS A 115 13.89 7.13 -13.84
N GLN A 116 12.79 7.52 -14.49
CA GLN A 116 11.99 8.68 -14.10
C GLN A 116 11.36 8.53 -12.73
N LYS A 117 10.88 7.31 -12.37
CA LYS A 117 10.34 7.04 -11.05
C LYS A 117 11.43 7.05 -9.97
N LEU A 118 12.60 6.49 -10.26
CA LEU A 118 13.74 6.54 -9.34
C LEU A 118 14.22 7.99 -9.13
N ALA A 119 14.34 8.77 -10.21
CA ALA A 119 14.69 10.18 -10.12
C ALA A 119 13.68 10.95 -9.28
N PHE A 120 12.38 10.71 -9.49
CA PHE A 120 11.31 11.33 -8.70
C PHE A 120 11.41 11.02 -7.20
N ILE A 121 11.66 9.75 -6.83
CA ILE A 121 11.84 9.36 -5.41
C ILE A 121 13.09 10.03 -4.84
N ARG A 122 14.22 10.00 -5.59
CA ARG A 122 15.48 10.62 -5.18
C ARG A 122 15.32 12.10 -4.92
N ASP A 123 14.68 12.77 -5.84
CA ASP A 123 14.45 14.20 -5.77
C ASP A 123 13.57 14.57 -4.56
N MET A 124 12.49 13.80 -4.32
CA MET A 124 11.66 14.04 -3.14
C MET A 124 12.39 13.77 -1.83
N ARG A 125 13.33 12.83 -1.82
CA ARG A 125 14.06 12.45 -0.62
C ARG A 125 15.18 13.44 -0.26
N PHE A 126 15.83 14.02 -1.27
CA PHE A 126 17.04 14.85 -1.08
C PHE A 126 16.77 16.12 -0.28
N ASP A 127 15.61 16.73 -0.47
CA ASP A 127 15.29 18.06 0.08
C ASP A 127 14.26 18.00 1.24
N SER A 128 13.94 16.80 1.77
CA SER A 128 12.83 16.69 2.71
C SER A 128 13.02 15.67 3.84
N GLU A 129 12.34 15.94 4.93
CA GLU A 129 12.17 15.01 6.06
C GLU A 129 11.08 13.94 5.76
N LEU A 130 10.78 13.67 4.48
CA LEU A 130 9.77 12.71 4.09
C LEU A 130 10.26 11.28 4.31
N LEU A 131 9.41 10.47 4.91
CA LEU A 131 9.58 9.03 4.97
C LEU A 131 8.76 8.34 3.86
N PHE A 132 9.22 7.19 3.42
CA PHE A 132 8.60 6.45 2.34
C PHE A 132 8.22 5.04 2.77
N ILE A 133 7.02 4.61 2.35
CA ILE A 133 6.59 3.22 2.35
C ILE A 133 6.36 2.82 0.89
N ALA A 134 7.22 1.96 0.36
CA ALA A 134 7.11 1.45 -1.00
C ALA A 134 6.47 0.06 -0.99
N ILE A 135 5.33 -0.11 -1.68
CA ILE A 135 4.63 -1.40 -1.78
C ILE A 135 4.97 -2.02 -3.14
N ALA A 136 5.91 -2.97 -3.11
CA ALA A 136 6.39 -3.66 -4.29
C ALA A 136 5.48 -4.85 -4.64
N GLU A 137 5.16 -5.01 -5.93
CA GLU A 137 4.45 -6.17 -6.44
C GLU A 137 5.32 -7.44 -6.40
N SER A 138 4.68 -8.60 -6.31
CA SER A 138 5.37 -9.90 -6.19
C SER A 138 6.22 -10.27 -7.42
N PHE A 139 5.97 -9.63 -8.54
CA PHE A 139 6.68 -9.84 -9.80
C PHE A 139 7.72 -8.74 -10.09
N LEU A 140 7.98 -7.82 -9.15
CA LEU A 140 9.07 -6.86 -9.30
C LEU A 140 10.40 -7.61 -9.33
N SER A 141 11.24 -7.33 -10.33
CA SER A 141 12.54 -7.98 -10.46
C SER A 141 13.47 -7.66 -9.27
N GLU A 142 14.36 -8.57 -8.95
CA GLU A 142 15.36 -8.36 -7.88
C GLU A 142 16.21 -7.13 -8.13
N THR A 143 16.58 -6.89 -9.39
CA THR A 143 17.34 -5.69 -9.80
C THR A 143 16.56 -4.42 -9.52
N ASP A 144 15.26 -4.38 -9.85
CA ASP A 144 14.43 -3.21 -9.58
C ASP A 144 14.16 -3.06 -8.07
N LEU A 145 14.02 -4.15 -7.33
CA LEU A 145 13.92 -4.12 -5.87
C LEU A 145 15.20 -3.56 -5.23
N PHE A 146 16.36 -3.99 -5.72
CA PHE A 146 17.65 -3.46 -5.27
C PHE A 146 17.77 -1.96 -5.55
N ARG A 147 17.45 -1.50 -6.77
CA ARG A 147 17.47 -0.08 -7.15
C ARG A 147 16.51 0.75 -6.26
N LEU A 148 15.31 0.23 -6.02
CA LEU A 148 14.32 0.89 -5.16
C LEU A 148 14.85 1.04 -3.73
N ARG A 149 15.43 -0.02 -3.17
CA ARG A 149 16.01 0.02 -1.83
C ARG A 149 17.22 0.94 -1.73
N SER A 150 18.05 0.99 -2.77
CA SER A 150 19.20 1.89 -2.84
C SER A 150 18.79 3.37 -2.80
N VAL A 151 17.75 3.73 -3.55
CA VAL A 151 17.21 5.10 -3.53
C VAL A 151 16.54 5.43 -2.19
N LEU A 152 15.93 4.45 -1.54
CA LEU A 152 15.25 4.62 -0.25
C LEU A 152 16.16 4.39 0.97
N TYR A 153 17.47 4.19 0.78
CA TYR A 153 18.38 3.92 1.91
C TYR A 153 18.45 5.11 2.89
N PRO A 154 18.39 4.88 4.23
CA PRO A 154 18.22 3.59 4.90
C PRO A 154 16.79 3.07 4.83
N SER A 155 16.62 1.79 4.47
CA SER A 155 15.31 1.17 4.34
C SER A 155 15.26 -0.23 4.95
N ASP A 156 14.12 -0.55 5.56
CA ASP A 156 13.81 -1.89 6.05
C ASP A 156 12.96 -2.64 5.02
N LEU A 157 13.09 -3.96 4.95
CA LEU A 157 12.29 -4.82 4.08
C LEU A 157 11.30 -5.61 4.95
N LEU A 158 10.01 -5.46 4.65
CA LEU A 158 8.93 -6.21 5.30
C LEU A 158 8.25 -7.12 4.29
N THR A 159 8.45 -8.43 4.43
CA THR A 159 7.77 -9.43 3.60
C THR A 159 6.52 -9.93 4.30
N LEU A 160 5.36 -9.75 3.67
CA LEU A 160 4.09 -10.26 4.19
C LEU A 160 3.84 -11.70 3.74
N HIS A 161 3.53 -12.55 4.70
CA HIS A 161 3.11 -13.95 4.50
C HIS A 161 1.61 -14.11 4.76
N ASN A 162 1.09 -15.30 4.57
CA ASN A 162 -0.28 -15.65 4.94
C ASN A 162 -0.52 -15.42 6.44
N LEU A 163 -1.77 -15.22 6.82
CA LEU A 163 -2.16 -15.13 8.23
C LEU A 163 -2.00 -16.49 8.91
N GLY A 164 -1.54 -16.48 10.16
CA GLY A 164 -1.50 -17.70 10.97
C GLY A 164 -2.92 -18.23 11.28
N LYS A 165 -3.01 -19.53 11.58
CA LYS A 165 -4.28 -20.21 11.89
C LYS A 165 -5.17 -19.45 12.91
N PRO A 166 -4.64 -18.93 14.04
CA PRO A 166 -5.47 -18.18 14.99
C PRO A 166 -6.08 -16.91 14.41
N ALA A 167 -5.30 -16.14 13.64
CA ALA A 167 -5.77 -14.90 13.01
C ALA A 167 -6.77 -15.18 11.89
N THR A 168 -6.62 -16.30 11.17
CA THR A 168 -7.56 -16.75 10.13
C THR A 168 -8.90 -17.14 10.74
N ALA A 169 -8.90 -17.93 11.81
CA ALA A 169 -10.12 -18.28 12.53
C ALA A 169 -10.80 -17.05 13.14
N ALA A 170 -10.03 -16.14 13.75
CA ALA A 170 -10.54 -14.88 14.27
C ALA A 170 -11.22 -14.01 13.18
N PHE A 171 -10.68 -14.00 11.97
CA PHE A 171 -11.31 -13.32 10.84
C PHE A 171 -12.70 -13.89 10.50
N PHE A 172 -12.84 -15.22 10.43
CA PHE A 172 -14.12 -15.85 10.12
C PHE A 172 -15.13 -15.72 11.27
N ARG A 173 -14.70 -15.82 12.54
CA ARG A 173 -15.58 -15.53 13.70
C ARG A 173 -16.12 -14.11 13.64
N TYR A 174 -15.24 -13.14 13.45
CA TYR A 174 -15.63 -11.74 13.31
C TYR A 174 -16.62 -11.54 12.14
N ALA A 175 -16.38 -12.19 11.01
CA ALA A 175 -17.25 -12.11 9.84
C ALA A 175 -18.63 -12.75 10.11
N SER A 176 -18.67 -13.90 10.79
CA SER A 176 -19.90 -14.58 11.21
C SER A 176 -20.74 -13.69 12.11
N GLN A 177 -20.15 -13.17 13.19
CA GLN A 177 -20.83 -12.28 14.13
C GLN A 177 -21.39 -11.02 13.46
N ARG A 178 -20.56 -10.34 12.66
CA ARG A 178 -20.96 -9.10 11.99
C ARG A 178 -22.08 -9.28 10.97
N LYS A 179 -22.12 -10.45 10.32
CA LYS A 179 -23.10 -10.76 9.27
C LYS A 179 -24.25 -11.62 9.77
N LYS A 180 -24.28 -11.98 11.06
CA LYS A 180 -25.29 -12.83 11.69
C LYS A 180 -25.46 -14.16 10.96
N LEU A 181 -24.32 -14.88 10.75
CA LEU A 181 -24.30 -16.10 9.93
C LEU A 181 -24.39 -17.39 10.75
N ASP A 182 -24.39 -17.29 12.08
CA ASP A 182 -24.51 -18.40 13.03
C ASP A 182 -23.58 -19.59 12.75
N TRP A 183 -22.36 -19.32 12.26
CA TRP A 183 -21.36 -20.34 11.98
C TRP A 183 -20.82 -20.95 13.28
N ASP A 184 -20.85 -22.26 13.37
CA ASP A 184 -20.23 -22.97 14.47
C ASP A 184 -18.69 -22.98 14.39
N GLU A 185 -18.04 -23.36 15.47
CA GLU A 185 -16.58 -23.35 15.55
C GLU A 185 -15.92 -24.37 14.60
N ASN A 186 -16.60 -25.49 14.28
CA ASN A 186 -16.10 -26.52 13.38
C ASN A 186 -16.10 -25.99 11.93
N PHE A 187 -17.18 -25.32 11.54
CA PHE A 187 -17.28 -24.67 10.23
C PHE A 187 -16.23 -23.56 10.08
N ILE A 188 -16.03 -22.73 11.11
CA ILE A 188 -14.97 -21.70 11.14
C ILE A 188 -13.59 -22.32 10.97
N LYS A 189 -13.28 -23.42 11.68
CA LYS A 189 -12.00 -24.14 11.53
C LYS A 189 -11.82 -24.71 10.12
N MET A 190 -12.88 -25.27 9.54
CA MET A 190 -12.87 -25.77 8.15
C MET A 190 -12.59 -24.64 7.15
N LEU A 191 -13.25 -23.48 7.28
CA LEU A 191 -13.01 -22.30 6.46
C LEU A 191 -11.57 -21.79 6.61
N ALA A 192 -11.06 -21.76 7.85
CA ALA A 192 -9.71 -21.36 8.13
C ALA A 192 -8.67 -22.28 7.49
N ALA A 193 -8.90 -23.59 7.57
CA ALA A 193 -8.03 -24.61 6.95
C ALA A 193 -8.05 -24.49 5.43
N SER A 194 -9.23 -24.39 4.81
CA SER A 194 -9.39 -24.32 3.34
C SER A 194 -8.76 -23.10 2.69
N THR A 195 -8.50 -22.03 3.44
CA THR A 195 -7.92 -20.79 2.92
C THR A 195 -6.44 -20.61 3.26
N GLU A 196 -5.88 -21.48 4.11
CA GLU A 196 -4.47 -21.44 4.54
C GLU A 196 -4.01 -20.04 5.01
N GLY A 197 -4.94 -19.24 5.51
CA GLY A 197 -4.69 -17.87 5.93
C GLY A 197 -4.36 -16.89 4.80
N TYR A 198 -4.63 -17.25 3.54
CA TYR A 198 -4.42 -16.37 2.40
C TYR A 198 -5.57 -15.35 2.27
N PRO A 199 -5.33 -14.05 2.51
CA PRO A 199 -6.41 -13.06 2.66
C PRO A 199 -7.32 -12.91 1.45
N LEU A 200 -6.80 -13.13 0.23
CA LEU A 200 -7.63 -13.09 -0.98
C LEU A 200 -8.63 -14.23 -0.97
N LEU A 201 -8.18 -15.48 -0.72
CA LEU A 201 -9.07 -16.65 -0.64
C LEU A 201 -10.05 -16.53 0.53
N MET A 202 -9.62 -16.03 1.68
CA MET A 202 -10.50 -15.78 2.82
C MET A 202 -11.65 -14.85 2.44
N LYS A 203 -11.35 -13.77 1.70
CA LYS A 203 -12.37 -12.85 1.21
C LYS A 203 -13.30 -13.50 0.18
N GLU A 204 -12.74 -14.23 -0.78
CA GLU A 204 -13.53 -14.94 -1.81
C GLU A 204 -14.44 -16.00 -1.16
N ARG A 205 -13.92 -16.77 -0.20
CA ARG A 205 -14.70 -17.75 0.51
C ARG A 205 -15.84 -17.12 1.30
N LEU A 206 -15.55 -16.07 2.06
CA LEU A 206 -16.60 -15.32 2.77
C LEU A 206 -17.69 -14.79 1.82
N GLN A 207 -17.31 -14.29 0.63
CA GLN A 207 -18.28 -13.79 -0.34
C GLN A 207 -19.21 -14.90 -0.86
N ARG A 208 -18.68 -16.10 -1.09
CA ARG A 208 -19.48 -17.27 -1.52
C ARG A 208 -20.46 -17.70 -0.43
N GLU A 209 -20.00 -17.85 0.80
CA GLU A 209 -20.84 -18.27 1.93
C GLU A 209 -21.98 -17.26 2.24
N VAL A 210 -21.77 -15.99 1.93
CA VAL A 210 -22.78 -14.92 2.14
C VAL A 210 -23.70 -14.76 0.91
N GLY A 211 -23.51 -15.51 -0.17
CA GLY A 211 -24.29 -15.39 -1.38
C GLY A 211 -24.08 -14.07 -2.14
N LEU A 212 -23.02 -13.30 -1.85
CA LEU A 212 -22.70 -12.08 -2.57
C LEU A 212 -22.02 -12.43 -3.90
N PRO A 213 -22.48 -11.85 -5.04
CA PRO A 213 -21.83 -12.09 -6.33
C PRO A 213 -20.35 -11.67 -6.25
N SER A 214 -19.45 -12.57 -6.62
CA SER A 214 -18.05 -12.25 -6.80
C SER A 214 -17.94 -11.19 -7.89
N LYS A 215 -17.45 -9.98 -7.55
CA LYS A 215 -17.12 -9.00 -8.60
C LYS A 215 -16.11 -9.64 -9.53
N PRO A 216 -16.36 -9.62 -10.85
CA PRO A 216 -15.41 -10.18 -11.80
C PRO A 216 -14.05 -9.52 -11.58
N LYS A 217 -13.00 -10.32 -11.43
CA LYS A 217 -11.63 -9.83 -11.35
C LYS A 217 -11.37 -9.05 -12.64
N LYS A 218 -11.18 -7.73 -12.56
CA LYS A 218 -10.49 -7.02 -13.63
C LYS A 218 -9.07 -7.56 -13.63
N LEU A 219 -8.85 -8.58 -14.44
CA LEU A 219 -7.52 -9.00 -14.81
C LEU A 219 -6.79 -7.76 -15.36
N PRO A 220 -5.53 -7.54 -15.00
CA PRO A 220 -4.74 -6.53 -15.66
C PRO A 220 -4.85 -6.79 -17.15
N ARG A 221 -5.26 -5.78 -17.92
CA ARG A 221 -5.30 -5.87 -19.38
C ARG A 221 -3.86 -6.13 -19.85
N TRP A 222 -3.56 -7.37 -20.10
CA TRP A 222 -2.42 -7.80 -20.90
C TRP A 222 -2.77 -7.51 -22.37
N SER A 223 -2.91 -6.21 -22.72
CA SER A 223 -3.03 -5.81 -24.10
C SER A 223 -1.63 -5.64 -24.67
N GLY A 224 -1.20 -6.63 -25.39
CA GLY A 224 -0.17 -6.48 -26.39
C GLY A 224 1.22 -6.98 -26.03
N ILE A 225 1.47 -8.26 -26.23
CA ILE A 225 2.72 -8.78 -26.84
C ILE A 225 2.37 -10.19 -27.34
N TRP A 226 1.79 -10.26 -28.52
CA TRP A 226 1.88 -11.37 -29.50
C TRP A 226 1.37 -10.83 -30.82
N ARG A 227 2.25 -10.15 -31.54
CA ARG A 227 2.21 -10.04 -33.01
C ARG A 227 3.64 -10.03 -33.51
N GLY A 228 3.94 -11.04 -34.29
CA GLY A 228 5.14 -11.13 -35.12
C GLY A 228 6.14 -12.12 -34.60
#